data_5f7c02b5ad78664fb8c095c66a626a54
#
_entry.id   5f7c02b5ad78664fb8c095c66a626a54
#
_cell.length_a   1.000
_cell.length_b   1.000
_cell.length_c   1.000
_cell.angle_alpha   90.00
_cell.angle_beta   90.00
_cell.angle_gamma   90.00
#
_symmetry.space_group_name_H-M   'P 1'
#
loop_
_entity.id
_entity.type
_entity.pdbx_description
1 polymer ?
#
loop_
_entity_poly.entity_id
_entity_poly.type
_entity_poly.pdbx_seq_one_letter_code
_entity_poly.pdbx_strand_id
1 'polypeptide(L)'
;MDLATLVGLVLGFVMIIFGIVSSASFAAITESFIDLPSIIITIGGTISCLITSYTFKDLITYLKGAGIAFKDPKLDHGAVISKIIELSNVARKEGLLALEEVASNLEDEFMKKGILLIVDGTEPELVRGILETELANMDDRHRKVSGFFDYMAAMGPA
;
A
#
# COMPACT_ATOMS: atom_id res chain seq x y z
N MET A 1 0.20 -13.05 1.73
CA MET A 1 0.65 -12.82 3.11
C MET A 1 1.99 -13.48 3.27
N ASP A 2 2.97 -12.72 3.74
CA ASP A 2 4.24 -13.32 4.15
C ASP A 2 3.98 -14.18 5.40
N LEU A 3 4.49 -15.41 5.38
CA LEU A 3 4.35 -16.38 6.48
C LEU A 3 4.88 -15.78 7.80
N ALA A 4 5.94 -14.99 7.73
CA ALA A 4 6.54 -14.30 8.87
C ALA A 4 5.57 -13.30 9.51
N THR A 5 4.84 -12.52 8.72
CA THR A 5 3.83 -11.56 9.22
C THR A 5 2.68 -12.26 9.93
N LEU A 6 2.19 -13.38 9.37
CA LEU A 6 1.12 -14.16 10.00
C LEU A 6 1.59 -14.75 11.32
N VAL A 7 2.78 -15.39 11.32
CA VAL A 7 3.36 -16.00 12.52
C VAL A 7 3.61 -14.95 13.60
N GLY A 8 4.18 -13.80 13.24
CA GLY A 8 4.45 -12.69 14.17
C GLY A 8 3.17 -12.17 14.82
N LEU A 9 2.11 -11.98 14.04
CA LEU A 9 0.84 -11.48 14.54
C LEU A 9 0.17 -12.49 15.50
N VAL A 10 0.14 -13.77 15.11
CA VAL A 10 -0.42 -14.84 15.97
C VAL A 10 0.40 -14.98 17.25
N LEU A 11 1.74 -14.98 17.16
CA LEU A 11 2.61 -15.07 18.32
C LEU A 11 2.39 -13.89 19.28
N GLY A 12 2.27 -12.66 18.75
CA GLY A 12 1.98 -11.47 19.53
C GLY A 12 0.69 -11.59 20.32
N PHE A 13 -0.42 -12.01 19.69
CA PHE A 13 -1.69 -12.25 20.38
C PHE A 13 -1.58 -13.33 21.45
N VAL A 14 -0.93 -14.45 21.15
CA VAL A 14 -0.76 -15.55 22.11
C VAL A 14 0.04 -15.08 23.32
N MET A 15 1.12 -14.32 23.13
CA MET A 15 1.93 -13.79 24.23
C MET A 15 1.17 -12.78 25.10
N ILE A 16 0.34 -11.92 24.50
CA ILE A 16 -0.51 -10.99 25.25
C ILE A 16 -1.51 -11.77 26.12
N ILE A 17 -2.25 -12.71 25.53
CA ILE A 17 -3.22 -13.53 26.27
C ILE A 17 -2.51 -14.32 27.38
N PHE A 18 -1.36 -14.93 27.08
CA PHE A 18 -0.58 -15.67 28.07
C PHE A 18 -0.13 -14.77 29.24
N GLY A 19 0.33 -13.55 28.95
CA GLY A 19 0.74 -12.57 29.97
C GLY A 19 -0.43 -12.21 30.91
N ILE A 20 -1.63 -11.98 30.34
CA ILE A 20 -2.83 -11.66 31.11
C ILE A 20 -3.25 -12.84 31.99
N VAL A 21 -3.34 -14.04 31.43
CA VAL A 21 -3.76 -15.26 32.16
C VAL A 21 -2.75 -15.65 33.23
N SER A 22 -1.47 -15.41 33.00
CA SER A 22 -0.38 -15.72 33.97
C SER A 22 -0.37 -14.77 35.17
N SER A 23 -0.79 -13.51 35.00
CA SER A 23 -0.79 -12.49 36.05
C SER A 23 -2.13 -12.35 36.77
N ALA A 24 -3.22 -12.66 36.09
CA ALA A 24 -4.57 -12.55 36.60
C ALA A 24 -5.41 -13.77 36.13
N SER A 25 -6.46 -14.16 36.82
CA SER A 25 -7.31 -15.27 36.39
C SER A 25 -7.90 -15.05 35.00
N PHE A 26 -8.30 -16.13 34.30
CA PHE A 26 -8.97 -16.05 33.00
C PHE A 26 -10.25 -15.17 33.05
N ALA A 27 -10.90 -15.08 34.20
CA ALA A 27 -12.04 -14.19 34.45
C ALA A 27 -11.68 -12.70 34.33
N ALA A 28 -10.42 -12.34 34.60
CA ALA A 28 -9.96 -10.95 34.48
C ALA A 28 -9.96 -10.42 33.03
N ILE A 29 -9.88 -11.31 32.04
CA ILE A 29 -9.99 -10.92 30.63
C ILE A 29 -11.38 -10.35 30.33
N THR A 30 -12.44 -10.99 30.89
CA THR A 30 -13.83 -10.59 30.67
C THR A 30 -14.27 -9.44 31.55
N GLU A 31 -13.75 -9.35 32.77
CA GLU A 31 -14.19 -8.35 33.74
C GLU A 31 -13.42 -7.05 33.70
N SER A 32 -12.13 -7.10 33.33
CA SER A 32 -11.27 -5.91 33.34
C SER A 32 -10.78 -5.44 31.98
N PHE A 33 -10.71 -6.33 30.97
CA PHE A 33 -10.25 -5.99 29.62
C PHE A 33 -11.38 -5.74 28.62
N ILE A 34 -12.58 -6.35 28.85
CA ILE A 34 -13.76 -6.10 28.01
C ILE A 34 -14.69 -5.16 28.78
N ASP A 35 -14.26 -3.93 28.94
CA ASP A 35 -15.09 -2.87 29.50
C ASP A 35 -15.78 -2.09 28.38
N LEU A 36 -17.11 -2.15 28.31
CA LEU A 36 -17.89 -1.53 27.26
C LEU A 36 -17.66 0.00 27.15
N PRO A 37 -17.64 0.78 28.25
CA PRO A 37 -17.28 2.19 28.22
C PRO A 37 -15.92 2.45 27.60
N SER A 38 -14.89 1.71 27.96
CA SER A 38 -13.53 1.88 27.42
C SER A 38 -13.46 1.58 25.92
N ILE A 39 -14.15 0.56 25.45
CA ILE A 39 -14.25 0.24 24.02
C ILE A 39 -14.92 1.40 23.28
N ILE A 40 -16.03 1.94 23.78
CA ILE A 40 -16.75 3.06 23.16
C ILE A 40 -15.86 4.31 23.11
N ILE A 41 -15.16 4.63 24.18
CA ILE A 41 -14.28 5.80 24.24
C ILE A 41 -13.12 5.64 23.25
N THR A 42 -12.43 4.51 23.28
CA THR A 42 -11.24 4.29 22.44
C THR A 42 -11.62 4.19 20.96
N ILE A 43 -12.54 3.31 20.60
CA ILE A 43 -12.93 3.12 19.18
C ILE A 43 -13.73 4.31 18.70
N GLY A 44 -14.72 4.77 19.46
CA GLY A 44 -15.57 5.90 19.11
C GLY A 44 -14.77 7.21 19.02
N GLY A 45 -13.85 7.44 19.96
CA GLY A 45 -12.94 8.58 19.95
C GLY A 45 -12.02 8.55 18.74
N THR A 46 -11.39 7.41 18.44
CA THR A 46 -10.55 7.24 17.26
C THR A 46 -11.32 7.51 15.97
N ILE A 47 -12.51 6.95 15.82
CA ILE A 47 -13.36 7.19 14.63
C ILE A 47 -13.74 8.66 14.52
N SER A 48 -14.10 9.31 15.62
CA SER A 48 -14.44 10.73 15.65
C SER A 48 -13.27 11.61 15.21
N CYS A 49 -12.06 11.34 15.70
CA CYS A 49 -10.84 12.03 15.30
C CYS A 49 -10.53 11.83 13.80
N LEU A 50 -10.71 10.60 13.29
CA LEU A 50 -10.50 10.30 11.88
C LEU A 50 -11.48 11.06 10.97
N ILE A 51 -12.77 11.11 11.34
CA ILE A 51 -13.80 11.85 10.58
C ILE A 51 -13.52 13.36 10.59
N THR A 52 -12.96 13.88 11.68
CA THR A 52 -12.60 15.30 11.79
C THR A 52 -11.36 15.65 10.95
N SER A 53 -10.40 14.72 10.85
CA SER A 53 -9.10 14.95 10.21
C SER A 53 -9.07 14.61 8.72
N TYR A 54 -9.94 13.73 8.24
CA TYR A 54 -9.92 13.24 6.86
C TYR A 54 -11.30 13.36 6.19
N THR A 55 -11.29 13.52 4.87
CA THR A 55 -12.53 13.47 4.08
C THR A 55 -13.07 12.03 4.02
N PHE A 56 -14.38 11.85 3.98
CA PHE A 56 -15.00 10.50 3.87
C PHE A 56 -14.48 9.68 2.69
N LYS A 57 -14.17 10.35 1.56
CA LYS A 57 -13.60 9.69 0.38
C LYS A 57 -12.19 9.14 0.67
N ASP A 58 -11.38 9.91 1.39
CA ASP A 58 -10.02 9.50 1.77
C ASP A 58 -10.05 8.36 2.78
N LEU A 59 -10.95 8.42 3.77
CA LEU A 59 -11.17 7.33 4.74
C LEU A 59 -11.42 5.99 4.06
N ILE A 60 -12.36 5.96 3.11
CA ILE A 60 -12.68 4.72 2.37
C ILE A 60 -11.48 4.25 1.54
N THR A 61 -10.75 5.17 0.93
CA THR A 61 -9.58 4.85 0.11
C THR A 61 -8.44 4.29 0.95
N TYR A 62 -8.17 4.89 2.10
CA TYR A 62 -7.10 4.44 3.01
C TYR A 62 -7.44 3.11 3.69
N LEU A 63 -8.69 2.90 4.09
CA LEU A 63 -9.13 1.61 4.62
C LEU A 63 -9.03 0.47 3.58
N LYS A 64 -9.32 0.77 2.30
CA LYS A 64 -9.06 -0.20 1.22
C LYS A 64 -7.58 -0.48 1.04
N GLY A 65 -6.72 0.52 1.27
CA GLY A 65 -5.26 0.38 1.26
C GLY A 65 -4.75 -0.64 2.28
N ALA A 66 -5.42 -0.81 3.43
CA ALA A 66 -5.08 -1.86 4.40
C ALA A 66 -5.12 -3.27 3.79
N GLY A 67 -6.06 -3.52 2.86
CA GLY A 67 -6.15 -4.80 2.17
C GLY A 67 -4.95 -5.12 1.28
N ILE A 68 -4.19 -4.09 0.87
CA ILE A 68 -2.98 -4.26 0.06
C ILE A 68 -1.83 -4.76 0.92
N ALA A 69 -1.76 -4.38 2.20
CA ALA A 69 -0.73 -4.86 3.14
C ALA A 69 -0.77 -6.38 3.35
N PHE A 70 -1.92 -7.00 3.11
CA PHE A 70 -2.09 -8.46 3.18
C PHE A 70 -1.84 -9.18 1.85
N LYS A 71 -1.58 -8.44 0.77
CA LYS A 71 -1.21 -9.01 -0.54
C LYS A 71 0.31 -8.96 -0.68
N ASP A 72 0.88 -10.09 -1.05
CA ASP A 72 2.30 -10.19 -1.38
C ASP A 72 2.49 -9.64 -2.80
N PRO A 73 3.13 -8.49 -2.99
CA PRO A 73 3.43 -8.00 -4.33
C PRO A 73 4.57 -8.87 -4.90
N LYS A 74 4.23 -9.83 -5.75
CA LYS A 74 5.21 -10.59 -6.52
C LYS A 74 5.85 -9.68 -7.57
N LEU A 75 6.76 -8.82 -7.12
CA LEU A 75 7.58 -8.01 -8.00
C LEU A 75 8.72 -8.88 -8.53
N ASP A 76 8.55 -9.41 -9.73
CA ASP A 76 9.63 -10.07 -10.46
C ASP A 76 10.43 -9.02 -11.24
N HIS A 77 11.47 -8.49 -10.59
CA HIS A 77 12.37 -7.51 -11.21
C HIS A 77 13.04 -8.06 -12.48
N GLY A 78 13.28 -9.38 -12.55
CA GLY A 78 13.84 -10.03 -13.73
C GLY A 78 12.89 -9.98 -14.92
N ALA A 79 11.61 -10.22 -14.69
CA ALA A 79 10.58 -10.13 -15.72
C ALA A 79 10.43 -8.69 -16.26
N VAL A 80 10.50 -7.68 -15.39
CA VAL A 80 10.44 -6.27 -15.79
C VAL A 80 11.65 -5.90 -16.68
N ILE A 81 12.86 -6.27 -16.28
CA ILE A 81 14.08 -6.03 -17.06
C ILE A 81 14.00 -6.73 -18.43
N SER A 82 13.57 -7.98 -18.46
CA SER A 82 13.41 -8.76 -19.69
C SER A 82 12.41 -8.08 -20.64
N LYS A 83 11.31 -7.54 -20.08
CA LYS A 83 10.31 -6.82 -20.86
C LYS A 83 10.86 -5.51 -21.47
N ILE A 84 11.65 -4.77 -20.72
CA ILE A 84 12.31 -3.55 -21.24
C ILE A 84 13.27 -3.89 -22.38
N ILE A 85 14.04 -4.98 -22.26
CA ILE A 85 14.95 -5.46 -23.32
C ILE A 85 14.14 -5.86 -24.57
N GLU A 86 13.05 -6.59 -24.40
CA GLU A 86 12.14 -6.97 -25.50
C GLU A 86 11.64 -5.72 -26.24
N LEU A 87 11.11 -4.73 -25.54
CA LEU A 87 10.62 -3.48 -26.09
C LEU A 87 11.71 -2.70 -26.83
N SER A 88 12.92 -2.64 -26.28
CA SER A 88 14.07 -2.02 -26.94
C SER A 88 14.41 -2.71 -28.26
N ASN A 89 14.31 -4.05 -28.32
CA ASN A 89 14.55 -4.82 -29.53
C ASN A 89 13.45 -4.60 -30.59
N VAL A 90 12.18 -4.49 -30.18
CA VAL A 90 11.07 -4.14 -31.08
C VAL A 90 11.30 -2.76 -31.70
N ALA A 91 11.63 -1.76 -30.86
CA ALA A 91 11.93 -0.40 -31.33
C ALA A 91 13.05 -0.35 -32.37
N ARG A 92 14.11 -1.15 -32.17
CA ARG A 92 15.27 -1.19 -33.11
C ARG A 92 14.94 -1.90 -34.42
N LYS A 93 14.11 -2.93 -34.42
CA LYS A 93 13.81 -3.75 -35.60
C LYS A 93 12.66 -3.22 -36.43
N GLU A 94 11.61 -2.76 -35.77
CA GLU A 94 10.32 -2.44 -36.37
C GLU A 94 10.00 -0.93 -36.28
N GLY A 95 10.82 -0.18 -35.54
CA GLY A 95 10.64 1.26 -35.33
C GLY A 95 9.78 1.60 -34.13
N LEU A 96 9.74 2.89 -33.78
CA LEU A 96 9.05 3.38 -32.59
C LEU A 96 7.52 3.20 -32.67
N LEU A 97 6.94 3.27 -33.86
CA LEU A 97 5.47 3.10 -34.03
C LEU A 97 4.99 1.69 -33.67
N ALA A 98 5.83 0.68 -33.85
CA ALA A 98 5.49 -0.68 -33.45
C ALA A 98 5.33 -0.84 -31.92
N LEU A 99 5.97 0.06 -31.13
CA LEU A 99 5.81 0.09 -29.67
C LEU A 99 4.40 0.49 -29.22
N GLU A 100 3.65 1.24 -30.02
CA GLU A 100 2.29 1.67 -29.68
C GLU A 100 1.34 0.48 -29.48
N GLU A 101 1.40 -0.50 -30.39
CA GLU A 101 0.61 -1.72 -30.28
C GLU A 101 1.02 -2.55 -29.06
N VAL A 102 2.31 -2.69 -28.83
CA VAL A 102 2.84 -3.43 -27.66
C VAL A 102 2.49 -2.72 -26.36
N ALA A 103 2.60 -1.38 -26.32
CA ALA A 103 2.24 -0.58 -25.16
C ALA A 103 0.77 -0.72 -24.77
N SER A 104 -0.12 -0.85 -25.75
CA SER A 104 -1.56 -1.03 -25.50
C SER A 104 -1.88 -2.29 -24.72
N ASN A 105 -1.04 -3.32 -24.83
CA ASN A 105 -1.19 -4.62 -24.17
C ASN A 105 -0.42 -4.73 -22.85
N LEU A 106 0.25 -3.67 -22.39
CA LEU A 106 0.96 -3.68 -21.10
C LEU A 106 0.00 -3.51 -19.93
N GLU A 107 0.17 -4.35 -18.92
CA GLU A 107 -0.56 -4.25 -17.66
C GLU A 107 -0.01 -3.15 -16.74
N ASP A 108 1.28 -2.82 -16.87
CA ASP A 108 1.95 -1.79 -16.08
C ASP A 108 1.69 -0.40 -16.71
N GLU A 109 0.84 0.37 -16.06
CA GLU A 109 0.45 1.72 -16.51
C GLU A 109 1.62 2.71 -16.49
N PHE A 110 2.59 2.54 -15.59
CA PHE A 110 3.78 3.40 -15.56
C PHE A 110 4.68 3.14 -16.77
N MET A 111 4.96 1.88 -17.05
CA MET A 111 5.73 1.48 -18.23
C MET A 111 5.02 1.89 -19.53
N LYS A 112 3.72 1.64 -19.62
CA LYS A 112 2.88 2.04 -20.75
C LYS A 112 2.97 3.54 -21.03
N LYS A 113 2.81 4.36 -19.99
CA LYS A 113 2.92 5.82 -20.10
C LYS A 113 4.29 6.26 -20.63
N GLY A 114 5.36 5.67 -20.10
CA GLY A 114 6.72 5.95 -20.57
C GLY A 114 6.94 5.63 -22.04
N ILE A 115 6.43 4.47 -22.50
CA ILE A 115 6.57 4.04 -23.90
C ILE A 115 5.76 4.95 -24.82
N LEU A 116 4.52 5.30 -24.46
CA LEU A 116 3.70 6.20 -25.28
C LEU A 116 4.36 7.57 -25.45
N LEU A 117 4.97 8.13 -24.41
CA LEU A 117 5.73 9.38 -24.53
C LEU A 117 6.91 9.27 -25.51
N ILE A 118 7.58 8.13 -25.55
CA ILE A 118 8.67 7.88 -26.51
C ILE A 118 8.13 7.75 -27.93
N VAL A 119 7.01 7.06 -28.12
CA VAL A 119 6.34 6.91 -29.43
C VAL A 119 5.88 8.26 -29.97
N ASP A 120 5.36 9.13 -29.10
CA ASP A 120 4.96 10.51 -29.44
C ASP A 120 6.15 11.42 -29.78
N GLY A 121 7.38 10.92 -29.72
CA GLY A 121 8.60 11.69 -30.05
C GLY A 121 8.96 12.72 -28.98
N THR A 122 8.48 12.55 -27.75
CA THR A 122 8.82 13.45 -26.63
C THR A 122 10.33 13.41 -26.36
N GLU A 123 10.94 14.55 -26.11
CA GLU A 123 12.36 14.66 -25.82
C GLU A 123 12.74 13.82 -24.57
N PRO A 124 13.86 13.06 -24.60
CA PRO A 124 14.22 12.12 -23.53
C PRO A 124 14.29 12.76 -22.13
N GLU A 125 14.80 13.98 -22.02
CA GLU A 125 14.87 14.71 -20.75
C GLU A 125 13.46 15.03 -20.20
N LEU A 126 12.52 15.35 -21.08
CA LEU A 126 11.14 15.62 -20.70
C LEU A 126 10.42 14.33 -20.29
N VAL A 127 10.62 13.23 -21.02
CA VAL A 127 10.09 11.90 -20.65
C VAL A 127 10.56 11.54 -19.24
N ARG A 128 11.83 11.69 -18.96
CA ARG A 128 12.42 11.43 -17.64
C ARG A 128 11.77 12.29 -16.57
N GLY A 129 11.65 13.60 -16.77
CA GLY A 129 11.02 14.51 -15.80
C GLY A 129 9.56 14.18 -15.51
N ILE A 130 8.80 13.79 -16.54
CA ILE A 130 7.40 13.36 -16.38
C ILE A 130 7.34 12.07 -15.56
N LEU A 131 8.17 11.07 -15.84
CA LEU A 131 8.19 9.80 -15.13
C LEU A 131 8.68 9.95 -13.68
N GLU A 132 9.68 10.78 -13.43
CA GLU A 132 10.14 11.10 -12.07
C GLU A 132 9.03 11.79 -11.26
N THR A 133 8.26 12.69 -11.86
CA THR A 133 7.11 13.36 -11.23
C THR A 133 6.00 12.35 -10.93
N GLU A 134 5.71 11.43 -11.86
CA GLU A 134 4.72 10.38 -11.63
C GLU A 134 5.13 9.46 -10.48
N LEU A 135 6.41 9.07 -10.43
CA LEU A 135 6.96 8.24 -9.36
C LEU A 135 6.85 8.95 -7.99
N ALA A 136 7.18 10.24 -7.93
CA ALA A 136 7.03 11.06 -6.73
C ALA A 136 5.56 11.14 -6.27
N ASN A 137 4.62 11.29 -7.19
CA ASN A 137 3.19 11.29 -6.90
C ASN A 137 2.69 9.93 -6.38
N MET A 138 3.24 8.82 -6.90
CA MET A 138 2.94 7.47 -6.41
C MET A 138 3.45 7.28 -4.98
N ASP A 139 4.68 7.70 -4.69
CA ASP A 139 5.28 7.65 -3.35
C ASP A 139 4.48 8.50 -2.35
N ASP A 140 4.09 9.72 -2.73
CA ASP A 140 3.26 10.60 -1.89
C ASP A 140 1.90 9.97 -1.55
N ARG A 141 1.26 9.31 -2.52
CA ARG A 141 0.02 8.56 -2.27
C ARG A 141 0.22 7.41 -1.28
N HIS A 142 1.31 6.65 -1.40
CA HIS A 142 1.62 5.56 -0.47
C HIS A 142 1.93 6.09 0.92
N ARG A 143 2.70 7.17 1.04
CA ARG A 143 3.00 7.84 2.31
C ARG A 143 1.75 8.36 3.01
N LYS A 144 0.78 8.90 2.28
CA LYS A 144 -0.51 9.32 2.85
C LYS A 144 -1.30 8.17 3.44
N VAL A 145 -1.30 7.01 2.76
CA VAL A 145 -1.94 5.80 3.30
C VAL A 145 -1.24 5.32 4.57
N SER A 146 0.10 5.25 4.57
CA SER A 146 0.87 4.89 5.77
C SER A 146 0.62 5.86 6.92
N GLY A 147 0.71 7.18 6.65
CA GLY A 147 0.47 8.22 7.65
C GLY A 147 -0.93 8.19 8.27
N PHE A 148 -1.95 7.74 7.52
CA PHE A 148 -3.28 7.52 8.06
C PHE A 148 -3.27 6.42 9.15
N PHE A 149 -2.59 5.31 8.91
CA PHE A 149 -2.50 4.23 9.91
C PHE A 149 -1.63 4.61 11.10
N ASP A 150 -0.56 5.38 10.89
CA ASP A 150 0.27 5.93 11.97
C ASP A 150 -0.56 6.85 12.88
N TYR A 151 -1.37 7.72 12.28
CA TYR A 151 -2.29 8.59 13.02
C TYR A 151 -3.33 7.79 13.81
N MET A 152 -3.94 6.78 13.18
CA MET A 152 -4.90 5.90 13.84
C MET A 152 -4.27 5.12 15.00
N ALA A 153 -3.03 4.64 14.84
CA ALA A 153 -2.30 3.95 15.89
C ALA A 153 -1.96 4.87 17.06
N ALA A 154 -1.63 6.13 16.79
CA ALA A 154 -1.33 7.11 17.83
C ALA A 154 -2.58 7.51 18.65
N MET A 155 -3.77 7.53 18.03
CA MET A 155 -5.02 7.94 18.69
C MET A 155 -5.68 6.79 19.47
N GLY A 156 -5.49 5.53 19.05
CA GLY A 156 -6.12 4.38 19.67
C GLY A 156 -5.64 4.09 21.10
N PRO A 157 -4.33 4.12 21.41
CA PRO A 157 -3.79 3.84 22.74
C PRO A 157 -3.80 5.05 23.69
N ALA A 158 -4.03 6.25 23.21
CA ALA A 158 -4.08 7.48 24.01
C ALA A 158 -5.43 7.63 24.70
#